data_fc7288b70955bf57840639ad454e11bb
#
_entry.id   fc7288b70955bf57840639ad454e11bb
#
_cell.length_a   1.000
_cell.length_b   1.000
_cell.length_c   1.000
_cell.angle_alpha   90.00
_cell.angle_beta   90.00
_cell.angle_gamma   90.00
#
_symmetry.space_group_name_H-M   'P 1'
#
loop_
_entity.id
_entity.type
_entity.pdbx_description
1 polymer ?
#
loop_
_entity_poly.entity_id
_entity_poly.type
_entity_poly.pdbx_seq_one_letter_code
_entity_poly.pdbx_strand_id
1 'polypeptide(L)'
;MQILPYERLNNPLNTFIGNADLDQNKNHSVRLNFRNYNFQMRSGWSVGLTANFHDSQIVSSTTFDENRKRTTTYKNVSGAYSYSIFGHWNKSHKWEEHSLRYGAGMWGTYGRELGYTNGALISANKINITPSVYLNYDYGDVLSIAPSYNMTIQQAEFSNAAIANANTIKHNLMIQTTSYWPKNWTFGNDLSYNYNTNLGAGFKNNFVLWNTALSYGFLENTLIAKVKVYDLLNQNQGISRSITQTSISDQENTVLKRYAMFSLTWKFDKFGSGKEKRTRTSRGGHPGMMREL
;
A
#
# COMPACT_ATOMS: atom_id res chain seq x y z
N MET A 1 6.59 -15.01 21.48
CA MET A 1 5.85 -14.22 22.47
C MET A 1 4.46 -14.77 22.78
N GLN A 2 3.76 -15.37 21.84
CA GLN A 2 2.41 -15.94 22.06
C GLN A 2 2.38 -17.14 23.02
N ILE A 3 3.48 -17.88 23.10
CA ILE A 3 3.62 -19.13 23.91
C ILE A 3 4.08 -18.85 25.35
N LEU A 4 4.76 -17.73 25.60
CA LEU A 4 5.32 -17.46 26.92
C LEU A 4 4.22 -17.07 27.93
N PRO A 5 4.01 -17.80 29.03
CA PRO A 5 2.89 -17.63 29.93
C PRO A 5 3.13 -16.51 30.95
N TYR A 6 3.65 -15.37 30.52
CA TYR A 6 3.77 -14.20 31.38
C TYR A 6 2.90 -13.03 30.87
N GLU A 7 2.47 -12.24 31.82
CA GLU A 7 1.65 -11.08 31.59
C GLU A 7 2.51 -9.92 31.07
N ARG A 8 2.06 -9.30 29.98
CA ARG A 8 2.62 -8.06 29.45
C ARG A 8 1.57 -6.97 29.49
N LEU A 9 1.80 -6.00 30.35
CA LEU A 9 1.00 -4.78 30.39
C LEU A 9 1.41 -3.86 29.24
N ASN A 10 0.51 -3.64 28.28
CA ASN A 10 0.76 -2.71 27.18
C ASN A 10 0.33 -1.30 27.58
N ASN A 11 -0.77 -1.19 28.31
CA ASN A 11 -1.27 0.00 28.99
C ASN A 11 -2.24 -0.48 30.09
N PRO A 12 -2.72 0.41 31.01
CA PRO A 12 -3.61 0.01 32.10
C PRO A 12 -4.89 -0.72 31.69
N LEU A 13 -5.34 -0.50 30.44
CA LEU A 13 -6.58 -1.11 29.90
C LEU A 13 -6.32 -2.32 29.00
N ASN A 14 -5.06 -2.66 28.70
CA ASN A 14 -4.71 -3.76 27.79
C ASN A 14 -3.62 -4.64 28.37
N THR A 15 -3.97 -5.87 28.69
CA THR A 15 -3.07 -6.91 29.16
C THR A 15 -2.96 -8.00 28.11
N PHE A 16 -1.76 -8.49 27.86
CA PHE A 16 -1.49 -9.67 27.02
C PHE A 16 -0.95 -10.81 27.89
N ILE A 17 -1.54 -12.00 27.72
CA ILE A 17 -1.11 -13.23 28.43
C ILE A 17 -0.83 -14.28 27.35
N GLY A 18 0.40 -14.79 27.30
CA GLY A 18 0.75 -15.90 26.43
C GLY A 18 0.05 -17.19 26.88
N ASN A 19 -0.06 -18.15 25.98
CA ASN A 19 -0.60 -19.49 26.24
C ASN A 19 0.44 -20.54 25.87
N ALA A 20 0.88 -21.31 26.86
CA ALA A 20 1.89 -22.38 26.68
C ALA A 20 1.32 -23.62 25.96
N ASP A 21 -0.01 -23.81 25.99
CA ASP A 21 -0.71 -24.96 25.42
C ASP A 21 -1.04 -24.79 23.94
N LEU A 22 -0.37 -23.88 23.24
CA LEU A 22 -0.62 -23.63 21.82
C LEU A 22 0.02 -24.69 20.95
N ASP A 23 -0.79 -25.29 20.09
CA ASP A 23 -0.32 -26.11 18.99
C ASP A 23 0.31 -25.28 17.87
N GLN A 24 1.12 -25.93 17.04
CA GLN A 24 1.72 -25.32 15.87
C GLN A 24 0.65 -24.92 14.82
N ASN A 25 0.92 -23.82 14.11
CA ASN A 25 0.13 -23.48 12.92
C ASN A 25 0.32 -24.55 11.83
N LYS A 26 -0.79 -25.07 11.30
CA LYS A 26 -0.81 -26.02 10.18
C LYS A 26 -1.58 -25.37 9.03
N ASN A 27 -0.88 -25.12 7.92
CA ASN A 27 -1.43 -24.47 6.75
C ASN A 27 -1.13 -25.27 5.49
N HIS A 28 -2.16 -25.52 4.68
CA HIS A 28 -2.05 -26.07 3.33
C HIS A 28 -2.21 -24.93 2.32
N SER A 29 -1.25 -24.78 1.41
CA SER A 29 -1.27 -23.73 0.40
C SER A 29 -1.13 -24.30 -0.99
N VAL A 30 -2.04 -23.92 -1.88
CA VAL A 30 -1.98 -24.20 -3.30
C VAL A 30 -1.77 -22.89 -4.03
N ARG A 31 -0.78 -22.85 -4.93
CA ARG A 31 -0.48 -21.65 -5.73
C ARG A 31 -0.33 -22.01 -7.19
N LEU A 32 -1.06 -21.27 -8.02
CA LEU A 32 -0.98 -21.34 -9.49
C LEU A 32 -0.58 -19.97 -10.01
N ASN A 33 0.42 -19.93 -10.90
CA ASN A 33 0.84 -18.69 -11.54
C ASN A 33 1.01 -18.94 -13.02
N PHE A 34 0.48 -18.03 -13.82
CA PHE A 34 0.69 -18.01 -15.26
C PHE A 34 1.17 -16.64 -15.69
N ARG A 35 2.16 -16.61 -16.59
CA ARG A 35 2.69 -15.37 -17.16
C ARG A 35 2.99 -15.58 -18.63
N ASN A 36 2.57 -14.62 -19.45
CA ASN A 36 2.90 -14.55 -20.87
C ASN A 36 3.37 -13.13 -21.21
N TYR A 37 4.37 -13.03 -22.07
CA TYR A 37 4.84 -11.77 -22.61
C TYR A 37 5.23 -11.92 -24.08
N ASN A 38 4.59 -11.13 -24.95
CA ASN A 38 4.90 -11.05 -26.37
C ASN A 38 5.84 -9.85 -26.62
N PHE A 39 7.08 -10.13 -26.99
CA PHE A 39 8.11 -9.10 -27.22
C PHE A 39 7.83 -8.25 -28.47
N GLN A 40 7.22 -8.82 -29.52
CA GLN A 40 6.90 -8.09 -30.73
C GLN A 40 5.76 -7.09 -30.50
N MET A 41 4.72 -7.52 -29.82
CA MET A 41 3.57 -6.68 -29.44
C MET A 41 3.85 -5.81 -28.23
N ARG A 42 4.96 -6.04 -27.51
CA ARG A 42 5.30 -5.40 -26.22
C ARG A 42 4.13 -5.43 -25.23
N SER A 43 3.45 -6.55 -25.19
CA SER A 43 2.27 -6.76 -24.35
C SER A 43 2.44 -8.03 -23.53
N GLY A 44 2.02 -7.98 -22.28
CA GLY A 44 2.08 -9.11 -21.39
C GLY A 44 0.91 -9.17 -20.44
N TRP A 45 0.64 -10.35 -19.96
CA TRP A 45 -0.32 -10.56 -18.89
C TRP A 45 0.17 -11.64 -17.93
N SER A 46 -0.27 -11.52 -16.69
CA SER A 46 0.01 -12.48 -15.63
C SER A 46 -1.24 -12.67 -14.78
N VAL A 47 -1.47 -13.91 -14.38
CA VAL A 47 -2.56 -14.29 -13.47
C VAL A 47 -1.99 -15.21 -12.41
N GLY A 48 -2.40 -15.03 -11.17
CA GLY A 48 -2.04 -15.91 -10.07
C GLY A 48 -3.25 -16.17 -9.18
N LEU A 49 -3.31 -17.39 -8.69
CA LEU A 49 -4.29 -17.88 -7.73
C LEU A 49 -3.54 -18.47 -6.55
N THR A 50 -3.98 -18.15 -5.34
CA THR A 50 -3.47 -18.77 -4.11
C THR A 50 -4.66 -19.16 -3.25
N ALA A 51 -4.68 -20.40 -2.76
CA ALA A 51 -5.63 -20.87 -1.78
C ALA A 51 -4.87 -21.35 -0.54
N ASN A 52 -5.29 -20.89 0.63
CA ASN A 52 -4.74 -21.32 1.92
C ASN A 52 -5.86 -21.88 2.78
N PHE A 53 -5.58 -23.01 3.43
CA PHE A 53 -6.51 -23.67 4.35
C PHE A 53 -5.75 -23.94 5.66
N HIS A 54 -6.32 -23.53 6.78
CA HIS A 54 -5.70 -23.65 8.08
C HIS A 54 -6.36 -24.76 8.91
N ASP A 55 -5.66 -25.87 9.11
CA ASP A 55 -6.10 -26.94 10.01
C ASP A 55 -5.90 -26.53 11.47
N SER A 56 -4.87 -25.75 11.75
CA SER A 56 -4.62 -25.12 13.04
C SER A 56 -4.04 -23.74 12.81
N GLN A 57 -4.68 -22.73 13.39
CA GLN A 57 -4.21 -21.35 13.36
C GLN A 57 -4.29 -20.75 14.75
N ILE A 58 -3.21 -20.11 15.19
CA ILE A 58 -3.20 -19.35 16.44
C ILE A 58 -3.91 -18.04 16.23
N VAL A 59 -4.98 -17.79 16.97
CA VAL A 59 -5.78 -16.57 16.93
C VAL A 59 -5.85 -15.90 18.30
N SER A 60 -6.15 -14.61 18.32
CA SER A 60 -6.40 -13.88 19.55
C SER A 60 -7.72 -14.30 20.20
N SER A 61 -7.70 -14.43 21.53
CA SER A 61 -8.87 -14.60 22.38
C SER A 61 -8.92 -13.42 23.34
N THR A 62 -9.87 -12.53 23.13
CA THR A 62 -10.02 -11.27 23.87
C THR A 62 -11.19 -11.37 24.83
N THR A 63 -10.97 -10.99 26.09
CA THR A 63 -12.03 -10.84 27.11
C THR A 63 -12.05 -9.41 27.61
N PHE A 64 -13.25 -8.91 27.93
CA PHE A 64 -13.47 -7.61 28.56
C PHE A 64 -14.09 -7.84 29.92
N ASP A 65 -13.53 -7.22 30.96
CA ASP A 65 -14.12 -7.19 32.30
C ASP A 65 -15.20 -6.10 32.41
N GLU A 66 -15.83 -6.00 33.59
CA GLU A 66 -16.87 -5.01 33.90
C GLU A 66 -16.36 -3.55 33.75
N ASN A 67 -15.08 -3.33 33.96
CA ASN A 67 -14.40 -2.02 33.81
C ASN A 67 -13.89 -1.78 32.39
N ARG A 68 -14.27 -2.63 31.40
CA ARG A 68 -13.83 -2.59 30.02
C ARG A 68 -12.30 -2.79 29.86
N LYS A 69 -11.61 -3.33 30.86
CA LYS A 69 -10.23 -3.73 30.73
C LYS A 69 -10.16 -4.92 29.78
N ARG A 70 -9.30 -4.84 28.81
CA ARG A 70 -9.10 -5.86 27.78
C ARG A 70 -7.97 -6.80 28.17
N THR A 71 -8.25 -8.08 28.22
CA THR A 71 -7.23 -9.13 28.33
C THR A 71 -7.21 -9.95 27.05
N THR A 72 -6.04 -10.09 26.43
CA THR A 72 -5.86 -10.84 25.20
C THR A 72 -4.93 -12.03 25.46
N THR A 73 -5.40 -13.21 25.16
CA THR A 73 -4.61 -14.45 25.11
C THR A 73 -4.72 -15.07 23.71
N TYR A 74 -4.23 -16.29 23.53
CA TYR A 74 -4.19 -16.96 22.25
C TYR A 74 -4.78 -18.36 22.33
N LYS A 75 -5.44 -18.79 21.26
CA LYS A 75 -6.03 -20.14 21.12
C LYS A 75 -5.80 -20.65 19.71
N ASN A 76 -5.77 -21.96 19.55
CA ASN A 76 -5.80 -22.60 18.24
C ASN A 76 -7.24 -22.71 17.74
N VAL A 77 -7.44 -22.49 16.45
CA VAL A 77 -8.70 -22.70 15.74
C VAL A 77 -8.44 -23.44 14.43
N SER A 78 -9.45 -24.13 13.93
CA SER A 78 -9.45 -24.75 12.60
C SER A 78 -10.54 -24.16 11.72
N GLY A 79 -10.42 -24.33 10.40
CA GLY A 79 -11.43 -23.91 9.43
C GLY A 79 -11.35 -22.46 8.98
N ALA A 80 -10.26 -21.75 9.24
CA ALA A 80 -9.92 -20.51 8.56
C ALA A 80 -9.40 -20.82 7.14
N TYR A 81 -9.73 -19.98 6.17
CA TYR A 81 -9.25 -20.11 4.80
C TYR A 81 -9.14 -18.77 4.12
N SER A 82 -8.31 -18.71 3.07
CA SER A 82 -8.24 -17.55 2.21
C SER A 82 -7.96 -17.93 0.76
N TYR A 83 -8.58 -17.21 -0.13
CA TYR A 83 -8.34 -17.24 -1.57
C TYR A 83 -7.83 -15.88 -2.01
N SER A 84 -6.81 -15.87 -2.86
CA SER A 84 -6.31 -14.65 -3.46
C SER A 84 -6.19 -14.84 -4.96
N ILE A 85 -6.60 -13.84 -5.70
CA ILE A 85 -6.44 -13.76 -7.16
C ILE A 85 -5.73 -12.47 -7.49
N PHE A 86 -4.77 -12.54 -8.40
CA PHE A 86 -4.27 -11.34 -9.06
C PHE A 86 -4.29 -11.52 -10.57
N GLY A 87 -4.58 -10.43 -11.26
CA GLY A 87 -4.47 -10.33 -12.70
C GLY A 87 -3.78 -9.02 -13.05
N HIS A 88 -2.89 -9.06 -14.03
CA HIS A 88 -2.23 -7.86 -14.55
C HIS A 88 -2.01 -8.00 -16.05
N TRP A 89 -2.36 -6.95 -16.79
CA TRP A 89 -2.09 -6.82 -18.20
C TRP A 89 -1.42 -5.48 -18.47
N ASN A 90 -0.46 -5.48 -19.40
CA ASN A 90 0.21 -4.27 -19.84
C ASN A 90 0.52 -4.29 -21.32
N LYS A 91 0.60 -3.10 -21.91
CA LYS A 91 1.05 -2.89 -23.28
C LYS A 91 1.89 -1.63 -23.37
N SER A 92 2.88 -1.66 -24.26
CA SER A 92 3.76 -0.54 -24.50
C SER A 92 3.87 -0.24 -25.98
N HIS A 93 3.75 1.03 -26.33
CA HIS A 93 4.00 1.57 -27.67
C HIS A 93 5.18 2.53 -27.60
N LYS A 94 6.00 2.52 -28.64
CA LYS A 94 7.09 3.46 -28.78
C LYS A 94 7.18 3.87 -30.25
N TRP A 95 7.17 5.17 -30.47
CA TRP A 95 7.32 5.80 -31.79
C TRP A 95 8.13 7.08 -31.64
N GLU A 96 9.13 7.26 -32.48
CA GLU A 96 10.07 8.37 -32.41
C GLU A 96 10.57 8.62 -30.98
N GLU A 97 10.29 9.79 -30.43
CA GLU A 97 10.65 10.17 -29.04
C GLU A 97 9.52 9.85 -28.03
N HIS A 98 8.41 9.31 -28.48
CA HIS A 98 7.27 9.02 -27.63
C HIS A 98 7.32 7.59 -27.10
N SER A 99 7.00 7.43 -25.83
CA SER A 99 6.81 6.13 -25.17
C SER A 99 5.51 6.14 -24.39
N LEU A 100 4.60 5.23 -24.71
CA LEU A 100 3.33 5.06 -24.03
C LEU A 100 3.26 3.66 -23.46
N ARG A 101 3.12 3.53 -22.14
CA ARG A 101 2.87 2.27 -21.44
C ARG A 101 1.58 2.40 -20.66
N TYR A 102 0.69 1.43 -20.80
CA TYR A 102 -0.56 1.39 -20.07
C TYR A 102 -0.91 -0.03 -19.67
N GLY A 103 -1.73 -0.16 -18.67
CA GLY A 103 -2.13 -1.46 -18.17
C GLY A 103 -3.30 -1.38 -17.21
N ALA A 104 -3.84 -2.56 -16.97
CA ALA A 104 -4.89 -2.79 -16.00
C ALA A 104 -4.51 -3.95 -15.09
N GLY A 105 -4.91 -3.87 -13.84
CA GLY A 105 -4.67 -4.92 -12.87
C GLY A 105 -5.89 -5.11 -11.96
N MET A 106 -5.94 -6.26 -11.34
CA MET A 106 -6.90 -6.56 -10.29
C MET A 106 -6.22 -7.43 -9.24
N TRP A 107 -6.42 -7.05 -7.99
CA TRP A 107 -6.12 -7.87 -6.83
C TRP A 107 -7.42 -8.18 -6.11
N GLY A 108 -7.64 -9.44 -5.76
CA GLY A 108 -8.80 -9.87 -5.01
C GLY A 108 -8.43 -10.84 -3.90
N THR A 109 -9.07 -10.71 -2.75
CA THR A 109 -9.01 -11.69 -1.66
C THR A 109 -10.39 -11.97 -1.12
N TYR A 110 -10.67 -13.22 -0.84
CA TYR A 110 -11.82 -13.68 -0.10
C TYR A 110 -11.35 -14.64 0.98
N GLY A 111 -11.86 -14.52 2.19
CA GLY A 111 -11.46 -15.43 3.25
C GLY A 111 -12.35 -15.36 4.48
N ARG A 112 -12.25 -16.41 5.26
CA ARG A 112 -12.87 -16.53 6.58
C ARG A 112 -11.77 -16.46 7.62
N GLU A 113 -11.83 -15.42 8.44
CA GLU A 113 -10.96 -15.24 9.59
C GLU A 113 -11.73 -15.60 10.87
N LEU A 114 -11.02 -16.14 11.87
CA LEU A 114 -11.57 -16.59 13.13
C LEU A 114 -10.90 -15.89 14.30
N GLY A 115 -11.64 -15.69 15.40
CA GLY A 115 -11.12 -15.13 16.64
C GLY A 115 -12.11 -15.34 17.78
N TYR A 116 -11.67 -15.12 19.01
CA TYR A 116 -12.54 -15.23 20.19
C TYR A 116 -12.76 -13.87 20.84
N THR A 117 -14.00 -13.61 21.25
CA THR A 117 -14.35 -12.47 22.11
C THR A 117 -15.28 -12.95 23.21
N ASN A 118 -14.91 -12.69 24.47
CA ASN A 118 -15.64 -13.13 25.67
C ASN A 118 -15.98 -14.64 25.64
N GLY A 119 -15.03 -15.47 25.19
CA GLY A 119 -15.18 -16.92 25.11
C GLY A 119 -15.94 -17.44 23.88
N ALA A 120 -16.63 -16.59 23.14
CA ALA A 120 -17.36 -16.97 21.93
C ALA A 120 -16.44 -16.93 20.70
N LEU A 121 -16.50 -17.97 19.85
CA LEU A 121 -15.84 -17.99 18.56
C LEU A 121 -16.58 -17.07 17.58
N ILE A 122 -15.88 -16.11 17.02
CA ILE A 122 -16.39 -15.17 16.02
C ILE A 122 -15.70 -15.45 14.69
N SER A 123 -16.47 -15.48 13.63
CA SER A 123 -15.94 -15.50 12.26
C SER A 123 -16.23 -14.19 11.54
N ALA A 124 -15.29 -13.77 10.70
CA ALA A 124 -15.46 -12.68 9.76
C ALA A 124 -15.18 -13.18 8.34
N ASN A 125 -16.20 -13.12 7.48
CA ASN A 125 -16.04 -13.35 6.05
C ASN A 125 -15.66 -12.01 5.41
N LYS A 126 -14.53 -11.97 4.74
CA LYS A 126 -13.98 -10.73 4.17
C LYS A 126 -13.80 -10.86 2.68
N ILE A 127 -14.22 -9.84 1.95
CA ILE A 127 -13.95 -9.64 0.53
C ILE A 127 -13.17 -8.34 0.40
N ASN A 128 -12.08 -8.39 -0.37
CA ASN A 128 -11.33 -7.21 -0.75
C ASN A 128 -10.98 -7.32 -2.23
N ILE A 129 -11.42 -6.36 -3.04
CA ILE A 129 -11.18 -6.32 -4.49
C ILE A 129 -10.62 -4.94 -4.84
N THR A 130 -9.47 -4.94 -5.53
CA THR A 130 -8.78 -3.71 -5.92
C THR A 130 -8.47 -3.75 -7.42
N PRO A 131 -9.41 -3.33 -8.30
CA PRO A 131 -9.09 -3.03 -9.69
C PRO A 131 -8.22 -1.77 -9.78
N SER A 132 -7.34 -1.75 -10.77
CA SER A 132 -6.43 -0.64 -11.04
C SER A 132 -6.18 -0.46 -12.52
N VAL A 133 -5.96 0.78 -12.94
CA VAL A 133 -5.51 1.13 -14.27
C VAL A 133 -4.42 2.18 -14.17
N TYR A 134 -3.48 2.15 -15.10
CA TYR A 134 -2.40 3.14 -15.17
C TYR A 134 -2.00 3.43 -16.60
N LEU A 135 -1.44 4.61 -16.79
CA LEU A 135 -0.82 5.05 -18.01
C LEU A 135 0.49 5.75 -17.66
N ASN A 136 1.55 5.50 -18.43
CA ASN A 136 2.79 6.26 -18.38
C ASN A 136 3.10 6.73 -19.79
N TYR A 137 3.23 8.03 -19.96
CA TYR A 137 3.59 8.65 -21.20
C TYR A 137 4.86 9.46 -21.02
N ASP A 138 5.85 9.18 -21.86
CA ASP A 138 7.10 9.92 -21.90
C ASP A 138 7.30 10.52 -23.29
N TYR A 139 7.68 11.79 -23.35
CA TYR A 139 8.08 12.52 -24.55
C TYR A 139 9.56 12.84 -24.42
N GLY A 140 10.39 12.07 -25.08
CA GLY A 140 11.84 12.18 -25.04
C GLY A 140 12.38 12.30 -23.60
N ASP A 141 13.25 13.26 -23.41
CA ASP A 141 13.79 13.65 -22.13
C ASP A 141 13.15 14.97 -21.62
N VAL A 142 11.93 15.31 -22.12
CA VAL A 142 11.27 16.59 -21.86
C VAL A 142 10.13 16.48 -20.87
N LEU A 143 9.31 15.42 -20.99
CA LEU A 143 8.08 15.31 -20.22
C LEU A 143 7.73 13.86 -19.90
N SER A 144 7.35 13.61 -18.66
CA SER A 144 6.74 12.36 -18.22
C SER A 144 5.41 12.66 -17.52
N ILE A 145 4.36 11.90 -17.89
CA ILE A 145 3.03 11.99 -17.27
C ILE A 145 2.56 10.57 -16.94
N ALA A 146 2.18 10.34 -15.68
CA ALA A 146 1.80 9.02 -15.20
C ALA A 146 0.52 9.07 -14.35
N PRO A 147 -0.68 9.14 -14.96
CA PRO A 147 -1.93 8.96 -14.24
C PRO A 147 -2.14 7.49 -13.86
N SER A 148 -2.70 7.28 -12.69
CA SER A 148 -3.16 5.97 -12.23
C SER A 148 -4.41 6.10 -11.37
N TYR A 149 -5.25 5.09 -11.45
CA TYR A 149 -6.45 5.00 -10.63
C TYR A 149 -6.58 3.60 -10.06
N ASN A 150 -6.92 3.53 -8.78
CA ASN A 150 -7.34 2.30 -8.14
C ASN A 150 -8.58 2.54 -7.29
N MET A 151 -9.41 1.51 -7.23
CA MET A 151 -10.58 1.45 -6.37
C MET A 151 -10.45 0.23 -5.49
N THR A 152 -10.66 0.37 -4.18
CA THR A 152 -10.66 -0.77 -3.26
C THR A 152 -12.05 -0.94 -2.68
N ILE A 153 -12.66 -2.10 -2.91
CA ILE A 153 -13.93 -2.51 -2.34
C ILE A 153 -13.62 -3.50 -1.21
N GLN A 154 -14.03 -3.16 0.00
CA GLN A 154 -13.85 -3.98 1.20
C GLN A 154 -15.21 -4.27 1.82
N GLN A 155 -15.52 -5.55 1.97
CA GLN A 155 -16.72 -6.01 2.69
C GLN A 155 -16.30 -6.97 3.79
N ALA A 156 -16.95 -6.87 4.94
CA ALA A 156 -16.75 -7.78 6.05
C ALA A 156 -18.10 -8.09 6.70
N GLU A 157 -18.41 -9.36 6.80
CA GLU A 157 -19.61 -9.87 7.47
C GLU A 157 -19.18 -10.66 8.71
N PHE A 158 -19.75 -10.32 9.85
CA PHE A 158 -19.41 -10.90 11.13
C PHE A 158 -20.50 -11.87 11.61
N SER A 159 -20.09 -13.02 12.18
CA SER A 159 -21.03 -13.94 12.84
C SER A 159 -21.60 -13.38 14.14
N ASN A 160 -20.99 -12.36 14.71
CA ASN A 160 -21.47 -11.67 15.92
C ASN A 160 -22.29 -10.45 15.52
N ALA A 161 -23.60 -10.50 15.80
CA ALA A 161 -24.55 -9.42 15.50
C ALA A 161 -24.23 -8.08 16.23
N ALA A 162 -23.41 -8.10 17.29
CA ALA A 162 -22.96 -6.88 17.96
C ALA A 162 -21.92 -6.08 17.17
N ILE A 163 -21.32 -6.69 16.13
CA ILE A 163 -20.37 -6.04 15.24
C ILE A 163 -21.09 -5.76 13.91
N ALA A 164 -21.28 -4.49 13.58
CA ALA A 164 -21.91 -4.12 12.32
C ALA A 164 -21.06 -4.57 11.12
N ASN A 165 -21.73 -5.11 10.10
CA ASN A 165 -21.08 -5.43 8.83
C ASN A 165 -20.47 -4.17 8.23
N ALA A 166 -19.28 -4.33 7.65
CA ALA A 166 -18.55 -3.23 7.05
C ALA A 166 -18.61 -3.32 5.51
N ASN A 167 -18.93 -2.20 4.88
CA ASN A 167 -18.83 -2.03 3.44
C ASN A 167 -18.14 -0.70 3.18
N THR A 168 -16.96 -0.75 2.59
CA THR A 168 -16.12 0.43 2.36
C THR A 168 -15.62 0.42 0.92
N ILE A 169 -15.78 1.55 0.23
CA ILE A 169 -15.19 1.78 -1.09
C ILE A 169 -14.20 2.92 -0.95
N LYS A 170 -12.97 2.68 -1.39
CA LYS A 170 -11.91 3.69 -1.44
C LYS A 170 -11.55 3.96 -2.88
N HIS A 171 -11.43 5.22 -3.25
CA HIS A 171 -10.93 5.65 -4.55
C HIS A 171 -9.61 6.39 -4.35
N ASN A 172 -8.64 6.07 -5.18
CA ASN A 172 -7.39 6.79 -5.24
C ASN A 172 -7.06 7.08 -6.70
N LEU A 173 -7.08 8.36 -7.07
CA LEU A 173 -6.62 8.86 -8.36
C LEU A 173 -5.30 9.57 -8.12
N MET A 174 -4.24 9.17 -8.82
CA MET A 174 -2.92 9.80 -8.74
C MET A 174 -2.50 10.27 -10.13
N ILE A 175 -1.91 11.45 -10.20
CA ILE A 175 -1.29 11.99 -11.41
C ILE A 175 0.10 12.47 -11.03
N GLN A 176 1.13 11.81 -11.60
CA GLN A 176 2.51 12.24 -11.47
C GLN A 176 2.94 12.90 -12.77
N THR A 177 3.59 14.05 -12.68
CA THR A 177 4.17 14.72 -13.83
C THR A 177 5.59 15.16 -13.54
N THR A 178 6.47 15.02 -14.52
CA THR A 178 7.83 15.56 -14.45
C THR A 178 8.18 16.22 -15.77
N SER A 179 8.54 17.51 -15.73
CA SER A 179 9.07 18.25 -16.86
C SER A 179 10.56 18.47 -16.67
N TYR A 180 11.35 18.20 -17.70
CA TYR A 180 12.81 18.38 -17.75
C TYR A 180 13.19 19.57 -18.64
N TRP A 181 12.23 20.44 -18.92
CA TRP A 181 12.43 21.62 -19.73
C TRP A 181 12.04 22.88 -18.92
N PRO A 182 12.79 24.01 -19.07
CA PRO A 182 13.99 24.19 -19.90
C PRO A 182 15.24 23.45 -19.36
N LYS A 183 16.31 23.38 -20.17
CA LYS A 183 17.57 22.70 -19.84
C LYS A 183 18.02 22.99 -18.39
N ASN A 184 18.47 21.97 -17.67
CA ASN A 184 18.89 21.97 -16.27
C ASN A 184 17.76 22.17 -15.24
N TRP A 185 16.54 22.48 -15.66
CA TRP A 185 15.39 22.55 -14.77
C TRP A 185 14.65 21.21 -14.74
N THR A 186 14.17 20.86 -13.56
CA THR A 186 13.22 19.75 -13.40
C THR A 186 12.08 20.23 -12.53
N PHE A 187 10.85 20.12 -13.05
CA PHE A 187 9.64 20.45 -12.34
C PHE A 187 8.78 19.19 -12.19
N GLY A 188 8.51 18.79 -10.94
CA GLY A 188 7.74 17.60 -10.62
C GLY A 188 6.49 17.90 -9.82
N ASN A 189 5.42 17.17 -10.09
CA ASN A 189 4.18 17.21 -9.33
C ASN A 189 3.69 15.79 -9.05
N ASP A 190 3.21 15.58 -7.82
CA ASP A 190 2.44 14.43 -7.38
C ASP A 190 1.10 14.94 -6.86
N LEU A 191 0.04 14.69 -7.60
CA LEU A 191 -1.31 15.02 -7.22
C LEU A 191 -2.07 13.72 -6.94
N SER A 192 -2.67 13.58 -5.76
CA SER A 192 -3.55 12.46 -5.46
C SER A 192 -4.87 12.93 -4.87
N TYR A 193 -5.96 12.40 -5.41
CA TYR A 193 -7.30 12.51 -4.85
C TYR A 193 -7.66 11.21 -4.16
N ASN A 194 -8.02 11.29 -2.89
CA ASN A 194 -8.40 10.16 -2.05
C ASN A 194 -9.84 10.33 -1.58
N TYR A 195 -10.64 9.28 -1.73
CA TYR A 195 -12.01 9.25 -1.26
C TYR A 195 -12.30 7.91 -0.58
N ASN A 196 -12.98 7.94 0.57
CA ASN A 196 -13.37 6.76 1.32
C ASN A 196 -14.85 6.90 1.74
N THR A 197 -15.70 5.97 1.31
CA THR A 197 -17.15 6.06 1.54
C THR A 197 -17.58 5.88 2.98
N ASN A 198 -16.76 5.24 3.81
CA ASN A 198 -17.18 4.82 5.15
C ASN A 198 -16.06 5.05 6.16
N LEU A 199 -15.93 6.27 6.62
CA LEU A 199 -15.13 6.66 7.78
C LEU A 199 -16.05 6.94 8.97
N GLY A 200 -15.51 6.89 10.19
CA GLY A 200 -16.24 7.25 11.40
C GLY A 200 -16.76 8.70 11.36
N ALA A 201 -17.75 8.97 12.18
CA ALA A 201 -18.32 10.32 12.30
C ALA A 201 -17.23 11.34 12.68
N GLY A 202 -17.24 12.51 12.04
CA GLY A 202 -16.27 13.58 12.26
C GLY A 202 -15.07 13.59 11.33
N PHE A 203 -14.85 12.54 10.54
CA PHE A 203 -13.77 12.48 9.54
C PHE A 203 -14.22 12.91 8.16
N LYS A 204 -13.34 13.61 7.43
CA LYS A 204 -13.60 13.96 6.03
C LYS A 204 -13.38 12.76 5.14
N ASN A 205 -14.34 12.46 4.29
CA ASN A 205 -14.30 11.31 3.39
C ASN A 205 -13.34 11.50 2.20
N ASN A 206 -12.92 12.71 1.91
CA ASN A 206 -12.06 13.02 0.78
C ASN A 206 -10.99 14.06 1.12
N PHE A 207 -9.87 13.96 0.43
CA PHE A 207 -8.82 14.98 0.45
C PHE A 207 -7.97 14.90 -0.82
N VAL A 208 -7.34 16.04 -1.15
CA VAL A 208 -6.36 16.15 -2.22
C VAL A 208 -4.99 16.37 -1.59
N LEU A 209 -4.04 15.51 -1.92
CA LEU A 209 -2.64 15.69 -1.56
C LEU A 209 -1.86 16.13 -2.80
N TRP A 210 -1.26 17.31 -2.76
CA TRP A 210 -0.45 17.82 -3.84
C TRP A 210 0.96 18.15 -3.32
N ASN A 211 1.94 17.41 -3.83
CA ASN A 211 3.34 17.69 -3.62
C ASN A 211 3.95 18.21 -4.91
N THR A 212 4.76 19.26 -4.82
CA THR A 212 5.44 19.84 -5.97
C THR A 212 6.91 20.10 -5.67
N ALA A 213 7.75 19.97 -6.68
CA ALA A 213 9.18 20.17 -6.55
C ALA A 213 9.75 20.88 -7.77
N LEU A 214 10.64 21.82 -7.52
CA LEU A 214 11.44 22.49 -8.53
C LEU A 214 12.92 22.28 -8.22
N SER A 215 13.68 21.83 -9.19
CA SER A 215 15.13 21.66 -9.06
C SER A 215 15.88 22.26 -10.23
N TYR A 216 17.10 22.70 -9.96
CA TYR A 216 18.02 23.21 -10.96
C TYR A 216 19.39 22.56 -10.80
N GLY A 217 19.94 22.07 -11.92
CA GLY A 217 21.24 21.45 -12.01
C GLY A 217 22.31 22.46 -12.44
N PHE A 218 23.30 22.67 -11.57
CA PHE A 218 24.51 23.46 -11.82
C PHE A 218 25.66 22.54 -12.23
N LEU A 219 26.69 23.10 -12.84
CA LEU A 219 27.93 22.38 -13.16
C LEU A 219 27.67 21.06 -13.89
N GLU A 220 26.94 21.11 -14.99
CA GLU A 220 26.53 19.92 -15.77
C GLU A 220 25.79 18.87 -14.93
N ASN A 221 24.90 19.32 -14.04
CA ASN A 221 24.15 18.50 -13.09
C ASN A 221 24.98 17.79 -12.01
N THR A 222 26.22 18.22 -11.80
CA THR A 222 27.05 17.74 -10.68
C THR A 222 26.54 18.27 -9.34
N LEU A 223 26.03 19.49 -9.32
CA LEU A 223 25.39 20.11 -8.15
C LEU A 223 23.91 20.38 -8.46
N ILE A 224 22.99 19.86 -7.63
CA ILE A 224 21.56 20.03 -7.84
C ILE A 224 20.98 20.71 -6.60
N ALA A 225 20.36 21.88 -6.80
CA ALA A 225 19.52 22.54 -5.80
C ALA A 225 18.06 22.19 -6.04
N LYS A 226 17.32 21.86 -4.99
CA LYS A 226 15.90 21.44 -5.08
C LYS A 226 15.09 22.05 -3.94
N VAL A 227 13.94 22.59 -4.28
CA VAL A 227 12.90 22.98 -3.34
C VAL A 227 11.72 22.04 -3.57
N LYS A 228 11.21 21.43 -2.50
CA LYS A 228 10.02 20.59 -2.54
C LYS A 228 9.01 21.09 -1.52
N VAL A 229 7.78 21.28 -1.93
CA VAL A 229 6.65 21.63 -1.06
C VAL A 229 5.76 20.40 -0.96
N TYR A 230 5.54 19.96 0.25
CA TYR A 230 4.65 18.85 0.57
C TYR A 230 3.30 19.40 1.00
N ASP A 231 2.23 18.71 0.61
CA ASP A 231 0.85 19.04 0.95
C ASP A 231 0.52 20.52 0.68
N LEU A 232 0.72 20.96 -0.56
CA LEU A 232 0.52 22.36 -0.97
C LEU A 232 -0.87 22.90 -0.60
N LEU A 233 -1.90 22.05 -0.62
CA LEU A 233 -3.28 22.39 -0.28
C LEU A 233 -3.59 22.28 1.22
N ASN A 234 -2.65 21.78 2.04
CA ASN A 234 -2.78 21.60 3.49
C ASN A 234 -3.98 20.71 3.87
N GLN A 235 -4.20 19.62 3.13
CA GLN A 235 -5.34 18.72 3.29
C GLN A 235 -4.96 17.33 3.78
N ASN A 236 -3.68 17.06 4.05
CA ASN A 236 -3.22 15.73 4.49
C ASN A 236 -3.94 15.28 5.76
N GLN A 237 -4.38 14.02 5.76
CA GLN A 237 -5.11 13.40 6.87
C GLN A 237 -4.46 12.06 7.21
N GLY A 238 -4.19 11.84 8.49
CA GLY A 238 -3.62 10.60 9.03
C GLY A 238 -4.67 9.61 9.49
N ILE A 239 -5.74 9.39 8.71
CA ILE A 239 -6.88 8.55 9.10
C ILE A 239 -6.74 7.19 8.47
N SER A 240 -6.85 6.14 9.28
CA SER A 240 -6.90 4.76 8.82
C SER A 240 -8.03 3.99 9.49
N ARG A 241 -8.73 3.13 8.73
CA ARG A 241 -9.69 2.17 9.24
C ARG A 241 -9.11 0.77 9.15
N SER A 242 -9.12 0.05 10.28
CA SER A 242 -8.74 -1.35 10.38
C SER A 242 -9.95 -2.19 10.72
N ILE A 243 -10.14 -3.29 9.98
CA ILE A 243 -11.21 -4.28 10.18
C ILE A 243 -10.53 -5.60 10.53
N THR A 244 -10.64 -6.01 11.79
CA THR A 244 -10.15 -7.30 12.29
C THR A 244 -11.28 -8.33 12.33
N GLN A 245 -11.02 -9.52 12.88
CA GLN A 245 -12.05 -10.56 13.05
C GLN A 245 -13.09 -10.18 14.12
N THR A 246 -12.71 -9.31 15.05
CA THR A 246 -13.48 -9.02 16.26
C THR A 246 -13.79 -7.54 16.46
N SER A 247 -13.30 -6.67 15.58
CA SER A 247 -13.48 -5.22 15.75
C SER A 247 -13.31 -4.43 14.45
N ILE A 248 -13.95 -3.26 14.41
CA ILE A 248 -13.68 -2.19 13.46
C ILE A 248 -13.09 -1.03 14.26
N SER A 249 -11.96 -0.50 13.83
CA SER A 249 -11.26 0.59 14.51
C SER A 249 -10.87 1.68 13.52
N ASP A 250 -11.19 2.93 13.85
CA ASP A 250 -10.68 4.11 13.16
C ASP A 250 -9.56 4.71 14.00
N GLN A 251 -8.44 4.98 13.37
CA GLN A 251 -7.27 5.57 13.99
C GLN A 251 -6.93 6.87 13.27
N GLU A 252 -6.76 7.93 14.04
CA GLU A 252 -6.22 9.19 13.56
C GLU A 252 -4.80 9.38 14.11
N ASN A 253 -3.87 9.63 13.20
CA ASN A 253 -2.49 9.95 13.53
C ASN A 253 -2.22 11.40 13.19
N THR A 254 -1.45 12.08 14.03
CA THR A 254 -0.93 13.40 13.70
C THR A 254 0.03 13.29 12.52
N VAL A 255 -0.27 13.97 11.44
CA VAL A 255 0.56 14.01 10.23
C VAL A 255 1.15 15.40 10.04
N LEU A 256 2.31 15.44 9.39
CA LEU A 256 2.88 16.72 8.98
C LEU A 256 1.93 17.37 7.96
N LYS A 257 1.58 18.61 8.26
CA LYS A 257 0.82 19.49 7.36
C LYS A 257 1.78 20.07 6.32
N ARG A 258 1.34 21.07 5.57
CA ARG A 258 2.16 21.72 4.53
C ARG A 258 3.50 22.17 5.08
N TYR A 259 4.58 21.77 4.41
CA TYR A 259 5.94 22.21 4.70
C TYR A 259 6.78 22.24 3.42
N ALA A 260 7.84 23.04 3.44
CA ALA A 260 8.80 23.10 2.36
C ALA A 260 10.15 22.53 2.82
N MET A 261 10.83 21.85 1.93
CA MET A 261 12.18 21.32 2.14
C MET A 261 13.12 21.82 1.04
N PHE A 262 14.26 22.31 1.44
CA PHE A 262 15.37 22.62 0.53
C PHE A 262 16.40 21.52 0.64
N SER A 263 16.93 21.07 -0.51
CA SER A 263 18.03 20.11 -0.57
C SER A 263 19.08 20.52 -1.58
N LEU A 264 20.33 20.26 -1.25
CA LEU A 264 21.47 20.45 -2.11
C LEU A 264 22.18 19.09 -2.27
N THR A 265 22.23 18.60 -3.50
CA THR A 265 22.85 17.30 -3.82
C THR A 265 24.09 17.53 -4.64
N TRP A 266 25.23 17.04 -4.17
CA TRP A 266 26.47 17.04 -4.91
C TRP A 266 26.80 15.60 -5.36
N LYS A 267 26.96 15.36 -6.65
CA LYS A 267 27.32 14.07 -7.23
C LYS A 267 28.85 14.01 -7.40
N PHE A 268 29.45 13.01 -6.76
CA PHE A 268 30.89 12.73 -6.91
C PHE A 268 31.04 11.53 -7.83
N ASP A 269 31.39 11.76 -9.09
CA ASP A 269 31.49 10.69 -10.09
C ASP A 269 32.86 9.99 -10.13
N LYS A 270 33.76 10.29 -9.18
CA LYS A 270 35.14 9.74 -9.23
C LYS A 270 35.54 9.06 -7.92
N PHE A 271 35.23 7.78 -7.79
CA PHE A 271 36.09 6.86 -7.06
C PHE A 271 36.40 5.63 -7.94
N GLY A 272 37.60 5.56 -8.53
CA GLY A 272 38.21 4.35 -9.12
C GLY A 272 38.48 4.40 -10.61
N SER A 273 39.78 4.47 -10.93
CA SER A 273 40.52 4.13 -12.16
C SER A 273 39.81 4.26 -13.52
N GLY A 274 40.26 5.24 -14.25
CA GLY A 274 40.29 5.50 -15.68
C GLY A 274 39.85 4.44 -16.69
N LYS A 275 38.57 4.08 -16.72
CA LYS A 275 37.86 3.60 -17.91
C LYS A 275 36.51 4.28 -17.93
N GLU A 276 36.30 5.16 -18.88
CA GLU A 276 34.98 5.67 -19.20
C GLU A 276 34.04 4.48 -19.43
N LYS A 277 33.31 4.09 -18.41
CA LYS A 277 32.09 3.33 -18.63
C LYS A 277 31.10 4.32 -19.26
N ARG A 278 30.92 4.22 -20.58
CA ARG A 278 29.72 4.73 -21.22
C ARG A 278 28.57 4.36 -20.34
N THR A 279 28.04 5.32 -19.61
CA THR A 279 26.79 5.19 -18.89
C THR A 279 25.75 4.85 -19.93
N ARG A 280 25.44 3.56 -20.03
CA ARG A 280 24.16 3.15 -20.57
C ARG A 280 23.15 3.85 -19.67
N THR A 281 22.60 4.94 -20.14
CA THR A 281 21.34 5.44 -19.64
C THR A 281 20.39 4.25 -19.66
N SER A 282 20.13 3.68 -18.48
CA SER A 282 19.11 2.65 -18.32
C SER A 282 17.79 3.34 -18.62
N ARG A 283 17.42 3.35 -19.91
CA ARG A 283 16.07 3.68 -20.33
C ARG A 283 15.17 2.67 -19.69
N GLY A 284 14.51 3.03 -18.61
CA GLY A 284 13.49 2.20 -17.99
C GLY A 284 13.46 2.15 -16.46
N GLY A 285 14.18 2.99 -15.76
CA GLY A 285 13.90 3.24 -14.36
C GLY A 285 13.22 4.60 -14.28
N HIS A 286 11.97 4.63 -13.85
CA HIS A 286 11.47 5.86 -13.24
C HIS A 286 12.55 6.35 -12.28
N PRO A 287 12.94 7.63 -12.32
CA PRO A 287 13.50 8.24 -11.14
C PRO A 287 12.37 8.14 -10.13
N GLY A 288 12.37 7.05 -9.36
CA GLY A 288 11.47 6.91 -8.25
C GLY A 288 11.58 8.20 -7.48
N MET A 289 10.51 8.99 -7.45
CA MET A 289 10.42 10.00 -6.43
C MET A 289 10.56 9.26 -5.13
N MET A 290 11.79 9.32 -4.63
CA MET A 290 12.28 8.88 -3.35
C MET A 290 11.23 8.22 -2.46
N ARG A 291 11.25 6.89 -2.43
CA ARG A 291 11.10 6.18 -1.18
C ARG A 291 12.32 6.57 -0.33
N GLU A 292 12.19 7.59 0.45
CA GLU A 292 13.05 7.82 1.60
C GLU A 292 12.18 8.34 2.72
N LEU A 293 12.02 7.44 3.70
CA LEU A 293 11.66 7.54 5.12
C LEU A 293 10.31 8.17 5.42
#